data_e80fe110df6e1d67c2b4081363b6c241
#
_entry.id   e80fe110df6e1d67c2b4081363b6c241
#
_cell.length_a   1.000
_cell.length_b   1.000
_cell.length_c   1.000
_cell.angle_alpha   90.00
_cell.angle_beta   90.00
_cell.angle_gamma   90.00
#
_symmetry.space_group_name_H-M   'P 1'
#
loop_
_entity.id
_entity.type
_entity.pdbx_description
1 polymer ?
#
loop_
_entity_poly.entity_id
_entity_poly.type
_entity_poly.pdbx_seq_one_letter_code
_entity_poly.pdbx_strand_id
1 'polypeptide(L)' 'MRLKEIEQRLNAIKVELETRGAELTAEELEARETEVKELQEERKGILDQQEKRTKLLATLAA' A
#
# COMPACT_ATOMS: atom_id res chain seq x y z
N MET A 1 -4.39 -0.68 12.90
CA MET A 1 -3.76 -1.60 11.97
C MET A 1 -3.09 -0.81 10.84
N ARG A 2 -1.87 -1.16 10.51
CA ARG A 2 -1.06 -0.45 9.51
C ARG A 2 -1.67 -0.44 8.10
N LEU A 3 -2.43 -1.49 7.75
CA LEU A 3 -3.05 -1.60 6.43
C LEU A 3 -3.93 -0.41 6.07
N LYS A 4 -4.74 0.06 7.02
CA LYS A 4 -5.59 1.21 6.80
C LYS A 4 -4.78 2.47 6.52
N GLU A 5 -3.69 2.67 7.26
CA GLU A 5 -2.79 3.81 7.07
C GLU A 5 -2.13 3.75 5.69
N ILE A 6 -1.69 2.56 5.26
CA ILE A 6 -1.10 2.35 3.95
C ILE A 6 -2.10 2.70 2.85
N GLU A 7 -3.33 2.22 2.95
CA GLU A 7 -4.37 2.50 1.96
C GLU A 7 -4.71 3.98 1.90
N GLN A 8 -4.79 4.65 3.04
CA GLN A 8 -5.03 6.09 3.10
C GLN A 8 -3.90 6.86 2.43
N ARG A 9 -2.64 6.48 2.67
CA ARG A 9 -1.50 7.14 2.05
C ARG A 9 -1.44 6.92 0.55
N LEU A 10 -1.69 5.69 0.09
CA LEU A 10 -1.75 5.39 -1.34
C LEU A 10 -2.83 6.20 -2.03
N ASN A 11 -4.00 6.34 -1.41
CA ASN A 11 -5.07 7.15 -1.96
C ASN A 11 -4.69 8.63 -2.00
N ALA A 12 -4.03 9.14 -0.97
CA ALA A 12 -3.57 10.53 -0.92
C ALA A 12 -2.58 10.82 -2.06
N ILE A 13 -1.65 9.90 -2.33
CA ILE A 13 -0.71 10.02 -3.43
C ILE A 13 -1.45 10.02 -4.78
N LYS A 14 -2.41 9.13 -4.92
CA LYS A 14 -3.22 9.06 -6.14
C LYS A 14 -3.93 10.39 -6.41
N VAL A 15 -4.57 10.95 -5.41
CA VAL A 15 -5.27 12.24 -5.52
C VAL A 15 -4.29 13.36 -5.86
N GLU A 16 -3.13 13.37 -5.23
CA GLU A 16 -2.09 14.37 -5.53
C GLU A 16 -1.65 14.29 -6.99
N LEU A 17 -1.42 13.09 -7.51
CA LEU A 17 -1.02 12.90 -8.90
C LEU A 17 -2.12 13.30 -9.88
N GLU A 18 -3.38 13.06 -9.54
CA GLU A 18 -4.51 13.44 -10.38
C GLU A 18 -4.74 14.96 -10.41
N THR A 19 -4.52 15.63 -9.27
CA THR A 19 -4.83 17.05 -9.14
C THR A 19 -3.64 17.95 -9.40
N ARG A 20 -2.43 17.49 -9.04
CA ARG A 20 -1.21 18.31 -9.11
C ARG A 20 -0.06 17.63 -9.87
N GLY A 21 -0.33 16.53 -10.55
CA GLY A 21 0.72 15.76 -11.23
C GLY A 21 1.54 16.58 -12.21
N ALA A 22 0.90 17.49 -12.94
CA ALA A 22 1.59 18.32 -13.92
C ALA A 22 2.54 19.36 -13.29
N GLU A 23 2.34 19.66 -12.00
CA GLU A 23 3.16 20.63 -11.28
C GLU A 23 4.37 19.99 -10.57
N LEU A 24 4.36 18.67 -10.45
CA LEU A 24 5.43 17.96 -9.76
C LEU A 24 6.66 17.82 -10.64
N THR A 25 7.84 17.98 -10.02
CA THR A 25 9.11 17.77 -10.71
C THR A 25 9.38 16.30 -10.94
N ALA A 26 10.33 15.98 -11.81
CA ALA A 26 10.74 14.59 -12.03
C ALA A 26 11.23 13.93 -10.74
N GLU A 27 11.97 14.67 -9.91
CA GLU A 27 12.46 14.18 -8.63
C GLU A 27 11.33 13.87 -7.67
N GLU A 28 10.30 14.71 -7.61
CA GLU A 28 9.13 14.51 -6.78
C GLU A 28 8.34 13.29 -7.25
N LEU A 29 8.19 13.12 -8.56
CA LEU A 29 7.51 11.94 -9.12
C LEU A 29 8.26 10.65 -8.79
N GLU A 30 9.58 10.66 -8.88
CA GLU A 30 10.39 9.50 -8.51
C GLU A 30 10.28 9.18 -7.02
N ALA A 31 10.25 10.18 -6.17
CA ALA A 31 10.06 10.00 -4.73
C ALA A 31 8.71 9.36 -4.44
N ARG A 32 7.66 9.80 -5.12
CA ARG A 32 6.32 9.20 -4.97
C ARG A 32 6.27 7.78 -5.48
N GLU A 33 6.95 7.49 -6.60
CA GLU A 33 7.04 6.14 -7.14
C GLU A 33 7.69 5.18 -6.15
N THR A 34 8.79 5.58 -5.55
CA THR A 34 9.48 4.77 -4.55
C THR A 34 8.60 4.52 -3.34
N GLU A 35 7.93 5.55 -2.84
CA GLU A 35 7.02 5.43 -1.71
C GLU A 35 5.87 4.47 -2.02
N VAL A 36 5.27 4.59 -3.21
CA VAL A 36 4.18 3.71 -3.64
C VAL A 36 4.65 2.26 -3.68
N LYS A 37 5.82 1.99 -4.24
CA LYS A 37 6.36 0.63 -4.30
C LYS A 37 6.56 0.04 -2.91
N GLU A 38 7.15 0.80 -2.00
CA GLU A 38 7.37 0.36 -0.62
C GLU A 38 6.06 0.09 0.10
N LEU A 39 5.09 0.96 -0.05
CA LEU A 39 3.78 0.79 0.56
C LEU A 39 3.03 -0.42 0.00
N GLN A 40 3.11 -0.65 -1.31
CA GLN A 40 2.49 -1.81 -1.94
C GLN A 40 3.13 -3.12 -1.48
N GLU A 41 4.44 -3.16 -1.30
CA GLU A 41 5.13 -4.33 -0.78
C GLU A 41 4.74 -4.60 0.67
N GLU A 42 4.66 -3.58 1.49
CA GLU A 42 4.22 -3.69 2.88
C GLU A 42 2.78 -4.19 2.96
N ARG A 43 1.90 -3.63 2.13
CA ARG A 43 0.51 -4.06 2.04
C ARG A 43 0.40 -5.53 1.66
N LYS A 44 1.15 -5.96 0.67
CA LYS A 44 1.18 -7.35 0.23
C LYS A 44 1.62 -8.28 1.36
N GLY A 45 2.66 -7.90 2.09
CA GLY A 45 3.14 -8.69 3.23
C GLY A 45 2.08 -8.85 4.31
N ILE A 46 1.36 -7.79 4.64
CA ILE A 46 0.28 -7.82 5.63
C ILE A 46 -0.85 -8.74 5.17
N LEU A 47 -1.27 -8.60 3.92
CA LEU A 47 -2.35 -9.42 3.36
C LEU A 47 -1.95 -10.90 3.28
N ASP A 48 -0.72 -11.20 2.92
CA ASP A 48 -0.21 -12.56 2.87
C ASP A 48 -0.21 -13.19 4.28
N GLN A 49 0.18 -12.44 5.30
CA GLN A 49 0.14 -12.91 6.68
C GLN A 49 -1.30 -13.18 7.15
N GLN A 50 -2.22 -12.29 6.82
CA GLN A 50 -3.63 -12.47 7.15
C GLN A 50 -4.19 -13.71 6.50
N GLU A 51 -3.87 -13.94 5.24
CA GLU A 51 -4.32 -15.11 4.50
C GLU A 51 -3.77 -16.41 5.13
N LYS A 52 -2.49 -16.43 5.46
CA LYS A 52 -1.87 -17.59 6.13
C LYS A 52 -2.53 -17.89 7.46
N ARG A 53 -2.77 -16.86 8.26
CA ARG A 53 -3.44 -17.00 9.54
C ARG A 53 -4.86 -17.58 9.37
N THR A 54 -5.60 -17.06 8.42
CA THR A 54 -6.95 -17.52 8.13
C THR A 54 -6.96 -18.99 7.71
N LYS A 55 -6.02 -19.39 6.86
CA LYS A 55 -5.90 -20.78 6.42
C LYS A 55 -5.55 -21.71 7.58
N LEU A 56 -4.64 -21.29 8.45
CA LEU A 56 -4.27 -22.10 9.62
C LEU A 56 -5.46 -22.28 10.57
N LEU A 57 -6.20 -21.19 10.82
CA LEU A 57 -7.38 -21.26 11.68
C LEU A 57 -8.44 -22.18 11.09
N ALA A 58 -8.66 -22.13 9.78
CA ALA A 58 -9.58 -23.00 9.10
C ALA A 58 -9.15 -24.49 9.22
N THR A 59 -7.86 -24.75 9.08
CA THR A 59 -7.30 -26.10 9.22
C THR A 59 -7.49 -26.63 10.65
N LEU A 60 -7.24 -25.80 11.65
CA LEU A 60 -7.39 -26.18 13.04
C LEU A 60 -8.85 -26.36 13.45
N ALA A 61 -9.75 -25.61 12.84
CA ALA A 61 -11.19 -25.71 13.12
C ALA A 61 -11.84 -26.92 12.46
N ALA A 62 -11.22 -27.42 11.40
CA ALA A 62 -11.71 -28.63 10.74
C ALA A 62 -11.26 -29.90 11.49
#